data_941962a6aeb7b07dd758bb46bd70cd8c
#
_entry.id   941962a6aeb7b07dd758bb46bd70cd8c
#
_cell.length_a   1.000
_cell.length_b   1.000
_cell.length_c   1.000
_cell.angle_alpha   90.00
_cell.angle_beta   90.00
_cell.angle_gamma   90.00
#
_symmetry.space_group_name_H-M   'P 1'
#
loop_
_entity.id
_entity.type
_entity.pdbx_description
1 polymer ?
#
loop_
_entity_poly.entity_id
_entity_poly.type
_entity_poly.pdbx_seq_one_letter_code
_entity_poly.pdbx_strand_id
1 'polypeptide(L)'
;MFKAPSDIYRNWNKDIYIATRAEVVVDDYNNEIEVFNKPFYLGKYNYQPLTKKDLEAYFKEYGTTTNNIVSFLLDYTSDGLFDKLDVAYLYGNNPEGEESYGDNANYRIRAYKPQNTKIMIILEEMEDK
;
A
#
# COMPACT_ATOMS: atom_id res chain seq x y z
N MET A 1 -7.18 32.76 9.98
CA MET A 1 -8.00 32.64 8.77
C MET A 1 -8.20 31.18 8.41
N PHE A 2 -9.42 30.80 8.14
CA PHE A 2 -9.71 29.45 7.72
C PHE A 2 -9.22 29.20 6.29
N LYS A 3 -8.56 28.07 6.09
CA LYS A 3 -8.30 27.60 4.74
C LYS A 3 -9.56 26.98 4.17
N ALA A 4 -9.74 27.07 2.87
CA ALA A 4 -10.84 26.37 2.22
C ALA A 4 -10.70 24.86 2.45
N PRO A 5 -11.83 24.12 2.62
CA PRO A 5 -11.75 22.67 2.81
C PRO A 5 -10.94 21.96 1.73
N SER A 6 -10.98 22.42 0.49
CA SER A 6 -10.19 21.86 -0.61
C SER A 6 -8.70 21.94 -0.35
N ASP A 7 -8.22 23.00 0.31
CA ASP A 7 -6.80 23.15 0.62
C ASP A 7 -6.36 22.16 1.70
N ILE A 8 -7.24 21.91 2.67
CA ILE A 8 -6.99 20.93 3.73
C ILE A 8 -6.87 19.53 3.12
N TYR A 9 -7.83 19.15 2.27
CA TYR A 9 -7.82 17.84 1.62
C TYR A 9 -6.60 17.67 0.71
N ARG A 10 -6.21 18.74 0.02
CA ARG A 10 -5.04 18.69 -0.86
C ARG A 10 -3.76 18.38 -0.09
N ASN A 11 -3.62 18.94 1.12
CA ASN A 11 -2.47 18.68 1.97
C ASN A 11 -2.45 17.26 2.54
N TRP A 12 -3.60 16.59 2.59
CA TRP A 12 -3.70 15.22 3.09
C TRP A 12 -3.44 14.18 2.01
N ASN A 13 -3.58 14.54 0.75
CA ASN A 13 -3.30 13.62 -0.35
C ASN A 13 -1.79 13.46 -0.51
N LYS A 14 -1.36 12.22 -0.56
CA LYS A 14 0.06 11.87 -0.64
C LYS A 14 0.31 10.93 -1.80
N ASP A 15 1.52 10.98 -2.32
CA ASP A 15 1.93 10.17 -3.45
C ASP A 15 2.03 8.69 -3.04
N ILE A 16 1.52 7.83 -3.91
CA ILE A 16 1.64 6.37 -3.77
C ILE A 16 2.30 5.81 -5.02
N TYR A 17 3.34 5.01 -4.83
CA TYR A 17 3.95 4.20 -5.89
C TYR A 17 3.69 2.74 -5.57
N ILE A 18 3.57 1.91 -6.61
CA ILE A 18 3.30 0.47 -6.48
C ILE A 18 4.34 -0.30 -7.29
N ALA A 19 4.85 -1.39 -6.72
CA ALA A 19 5.64 -2.36 -7.46
C ALA A 19 4.90 -3.69 -7.41
N THR A 20 4.52 -4.21 -8.57
CA THR A 20 3.82 -5.48 -8.65
C THR A 20 4.79 -6.63 -8.56
N ARG A 21 4.39 -7.70 -7.88
CA ARG A 21 5.23 -8.88 -7.71
C ARG A 21 5.26 -9.68 -9.02
N ALA A 22 6.45 -9.88 -9.57
CA ALA A 22 6.63 -10.64 -10.80
C ALA A 22 6.71 -12.14 -10.52
N GLU A 23 7.58 -12.52 -9.55
CA GLU A 23 7.79 -13.93 -9.23
C GLU A 23 8.42 -14.06 -7.84
N VAL A 24 8.43 -15.28 -7.33
CA VAL A 24 9.21 -15.66 -6.14
C VAL A 24 10.24 -16.68 -6.59
N VAL A 25 11.51 -16.40 -6.33
CA VAL A 25 12.60 -17.30 -6.67
C VAL A 25 13.23 -17.85 -5.39
N VAL A 26 13.86 -19.02 -5.48
CA VAL A 26 14.56 -19.64 -4.35
C VAL A 26 16.05 -19.56 -4.63
N ASP A 27 16.81 -18.99 -3.69
CA ASP A 27 18.25 -18.89 -3.84
C ASP A 27 18.96 -20.21 -3.47
N ASP A 28 20.30 -20.22 -3.54
CA ASP A 28 21.12 -21.41 -3.25
C ASP A 28 20.98 -21.88 -1.79
N TYR A 29 20.47 -21.04 -0.91
CA TYR A 29 20.29 -21.33 0.53
C TYR A 29 18.84 -21.66 0.87
N ASN A 30 17.97 -21.89 -0.13
CA ASN A 30 16.54 -22.14 0.03
C ASN A 30 15.75 -20.93 0.60
N ASN A 31 16.30 -19.73 0.49
CA ASN A 31 15.56 -18.51 0.87
C ASN A 31 14.68 -18.07 -0.30
N GLU A 32 13.44 -17.72 0.01
CA GLU A 32 12.54 -17.14 -0.97
C GLU A 32 12.88 -15.67 -1.20
N ILE A 33 13.06 -15.30 -2.46
CA ILE A 33 13.32 -13.93 -2.86
C ILE A 33 12.20 -13.47 -3.78
N GLU A 34 11.53 -12.39 -3.41
CA GLU A 34 10.49 -11.79 -4.24
C GLU A 34 11.15 -10.89 -5.29
N VAL A 35 10.70 -11.03 -6.53
CA VAL A 35 11.14 -10.20 -7.65
C VAL A 35 9.97 -9.33 -8.08
N PHE A 36 10.20 -8.02 -8.21
CA PHE A 36 9.17 -7.05 -8.53
C PHE A 36 9.37 -6.46 -9.92
N ASN A 37 8.28 -6.07 -10.54
CA ASN A 37 8.29 -5.30 -11.76
C ASN A 37 8.68 -3.86 -11.46
N LYS A 38 9.00 -3.09 -12.50
CA LYS A 38 9.33 -1.68 -12.34
C LYS A 38 8.19 -0.95 -11.64
N PRO A 39 8.50 -0.19 -10.57
CA PRO A 39 7.46 0.57 -9.87
C PRO A 39 6.82 1.62 -10.77
N PHE A 40 5.54 1.89 -10.51
CA PHE A 40 4.80 2.94 -11.20
C PHE A 40 4.12 3.87 -10.20
N TYR A 41 3.86 5.08 -10.65
CA TYR A 41 3.16 6.07 -9.85
C TYR A 41 1.65 5.81 -9.95
N LEU A 42 1.01 5.53 -8.81
CA LEU A 42 -0.43 5.28 -8.78
C LEU A 42 -1.22 6.60 -8.76
N GLY A 43 -0.74 7.57 -8.03
CA GLY A 43 -1.41 8.86 -7.88
C GLY A 43 -1.33 9.38 -6.45
N LYS A 44 -2.10 10.43 -6.18
CA LYS A 44 -2.22 11.02 -4.86
C LYS A 44 -3.49 10.51 -4.20
N TYR A 45 -3.35 9.96 -3.01
CA TYR A 45 -4.47 9.41 -2.25
C TYR A 45 -4.37 9.82 -0.80
N ASN A 46 -5.52 9.95 -0.15
CA ASN A 46 -5.60 10.22 1.28
C ASN A 46 -5.63 8.89 2.02
N TYR A 47 -4.47 8.34 2.30
CA TYR A 47 -4.40 7.11 3.08
C TYR A 47 -4.30 7.44 4.58
N GLN A 48 -5.01 6.69 5.40
CA GLN A 48 -5.14 6.92 6.82
C GLN A 48 -5.11 5.59 7.59
N PRO A 49 -4.73 5.61 8.87
CA PRO A 49 -4.87 4.42 9.72
C PRO A 49 -6.31 3.92 9.72
N LEU A 50 -6.48 2.61 9.84
CA LEU A 50 -7.82 2.03 9.92
C LEU A 50 -8.57 2.55 11.14
N THR A 51 -9.89 2.70 11.00
CA THR A 51 -10.75 2.98 12.15
C THR A 51 -10.71 1.77 13.10
N LYS A 52 -11.11 1.99 14.37
CA LYS A 52 -11.14 0.92 15.36
C LYS A 52 -11.96 -0.28 14.88
N LYS A 53 -13.12 -0.01 14.29
CA LYS A 53 -14.02 -1.06 13.78
C LYS A 53 -13.36 -1.86 12.67
N ASP A 54 -12.76 -1.18 11.70
CA ASP A 54 -12.09 -1.84 10.58
C ASP A 54 -10.86 -2.59 11.04
N LEU A 55 -10.13 -2.06 12.01
CA LEU A 55 -8.96 -2.70 12.58
C LEU A 55 -9.33 -4.00 13.30
N GLU A 56 -10.42 -4.00 14.06
CA GLU A 56 -10.92 -5.20 14.73
C GLU A 56 -11.30 -6.28 13.70
N ALA A 57 -11.98 -5.90 12.61
CA ALA A 57 -12.31 -6.81 11.54
C ALA A 57 -11.06 -7.38 10.86
N TYR A 58 -10.05 -6.54 10.64
CA TYR A 58 -8.78 -6.96 10.07
C TYR A 58 -8.08 -7.99 10.97
N PHE A 59 -8.03 -7.74 12.28
CA PHE A 59 -7.39 -8.67 13.21
C PHE A 59 -8.10 -10.03 13.27
N LYS A 60 -9.41 -10.05 13.11
CA LYS A 60 -10.16 -11.32 13.07
C LYS A 60 -9.79 -12.14 11.84
N GLU A 61 -9.56 -11.48 10.71
CA GLU A 61 -9.29 -12.16 9.44
C GLU A 61 -7.81 -12.54 9.28
N TYR A 62 -6.90 -11.67 9.71
CA TYR A 62 -5.47 -11.81 9.43
C TYR A 62 -4.60 -11.99 10.68
N GLY A 63 -5.17 -11.90 11.87
CA GLY A 63 -4.42 -11.96 13.12
C GLY A 63 -3.97 -10.59 13.59
N THR A 64 -3.59 -10.52 14.87
CA THR A 64 -3.09 -9.28 15.48
C THR A 64 -1.67 -8.98 15.04
N THR A 65 -1.38 -7.68 14.89
CA THR A 65 -0.03 -7.22 14.55
C THR A 65 0.21 -5.88 15.23
N THR A 66 1.47 -5.56 15.47
CA THR A 66 1.90 -4.24 15.93
C THR A 66 2.30 -3.33 14.78
N ASN A 67 2.35 -3.86 13.56
CA ASN A 67 2.66 -3.06 12.37
C ASN A 67 1.53 -2.08 12.07
N ASN A 68 1.87 -0.94 11.51
CA ASN A 68 0.87 0.04 11.11
C ASN A 68 0.03 -0.50 9.95
N ILE A 69 -1.26 -0.23 10.01
CA ILE A 69 -2.21 -0.63 8.97
C ILE A 69 -2.94 0.60 8.50
N VAL A 70 -2.88 0.85 7.21
CA VAL A 70 -3.51 2.02 6.61
C VAL A 70 -4.44 1.58 5.47
N SER A 71 -5.31 2.49 5.07
CA SER A 71 -6.20 2.24 3.95
C SER A 71 -6.37 3.49 3.10
N PHE A 72 -6.71 3.29 1.84
CA PHE A 72 -7.16 4.36 0.96
C PHE A 72 -8.25 3.83 0.04
N LEU A 73 -8.99 4.76 -0.57
CA LEU A 73 -10.07 4.41 -1.49
C LEU A 73 -9.59 4.55 -2.92
N LEU A 74 -9.76 3.49 -3.69
CA LEU A 74 -9.37 3.41 -5.09
C LEU A 74 -10.61 3.44 -5.97
N ASP A 75 -10.57 4.17 -7.08
CA ASP A 75 -11.65 4.14 -8.06
C ASP A 75 -11.69 2.80 -8.80
N TYR A 76 -12.89 2.33 -9.14
CA TYR A 76 -13.03 1.09 -9.90
C TYR A 76 -12.32 1.14 -11.26
N THR A 77 -12.18 2.33 -11.84
CA THR A 77 -11.47 2.50 -13.11
C THR A 77 -9.99 2.16 -13.01
N SER A 78 -9.44 2.17 -11.80
CA SER A 78 -8.04 1.81 -11.54
C SER A 78 -7.87 0.37 -11.05
N ASP A 79 -8.96 -0.41 -11.02
CA ASP A 79 -8.90 -1.81 -10.62
C ASP A 79 -8.08 -2.62 -11.63
N GLY A 80 -7.37 -3.61 -11.13
CA GLY A 80 -6.54 -4.47 -11.97
C GLY A 80 -5.11 -3.97 -12.21
N LEU A 81 -4.77 -2.77 -11.76
CA LEU A 81 -3.40 -2.25 -11.89
C LEU A 81 -2.42 -2.96 -10.96
N PHE A 82 -2.90 -3.51 -9.88
CA PHE A 82 -2.10 -4.23 -8.88
C PHE A 82 -3.00 -5.19 -8.12
N ASP A 83 -2.41 -6.02 -7.25
CA ASP A 83 -3.13 -7.07 -6.55
C ASP A 83 -2.61 -7.22 -5.12
N LYS A 84 -3.21 -8.14 -4.36
CA LYS A 84 -2.71 -8.51 -3.04
C LYS A 84 -1.27 -8.99 -3.14
N LEU A 85 -0.50 -8.74 -2.09
CA LEU A 85 0.91 -9.08 -1.96
C LEU A 85 1.85 -8.20 -2.78
N ASP A 86 1.35 -7.32 -3.62
CA ASP A 86 2.17 -6.27 -4.22
C ASP A 86 2.60 -5.28 -3.14
N VAL A 87 3.66 -4.54 -3.40
CA VAL A 87 4.21 -3.63 -2.40
C VAL A 87 3.97 -2.17 -2.79
N ALA A 88 3.91 -1.31 -1.79
CA ALA A 88 3.61 0.09 -1.96
C ALA A 88 4.65 0.96 -1.26
N TYR A 89 4.82 2.16 -1.78
CA TYR A 89 5.73 3.17 -1.25
C TYR A 89 4.88 4.30 -0.66
N LEU A 90 4.84 4.40 0.66
CA LEU A 90 4.05 5.39 1.38
C LEU A 90 4.94 6.27 2.25
N TYR A 91 4.38 7.36 2.75
CA TYR A 91 5.04 8.27 3.70
C TYR A 91 6.37 8.84 3.18
N GLY A 92 6.35 9.30 1.93
CA GLY A 92 7.52 9.92 1.33
C GLY A 92 8.55 8.96 0.75
N ASN A 93 8.35 7.66 0.93
CA ASN A 93 9.18 6.68 0.24
C ASN A 93 8.79 6.65 -1.24
N ASN A 94 9.78 6.46 -2.09
CA ASN A 94 9.57 6.40 -3.54
C ASN A 94 10.67 5.52 -4.15
N PRO A 95 10.50 5.09 -5.41
CA PRO A 95 11.48 4.22 -6.05
C PRO A 95 12.73 4.94 -6.54
N GLU A 96 12.81 6.25 -6.40
CA GLU A 96 13.97 7.00 -6.86
C GLU A 96 15.22 6.58 -6.09
N GLY A 97 16.26 6.22 -6.81
CA GLY A 97 17.55 5.83 -6.20
C GLY A 97 17.56 4.44 -5.58
N GLU A 98 16.51 3.62 -5.70
CA GLU A 98 16.57 2.25 -5.20
C GLU A 98 17.47 1.38 -6.08
N GLU A 99 18.15 0.41 -5.46
CA GLU A 99 19.06 -0.49 -6.18
C GLU A 99 18.31 -1.58 -6.93
N SER A 100 17.24 -2.09 -6.34
CA SER A 100 16.38 -3.11 -6.93
C SER A 100 14.93 -2.72 -6.76
N TYR A 101 14.09 -3.09 -7.71
CA TYR A 101 12.66 -2.76 -7.64
C TYR A 101 12.05 -3.32 -6.36
N GLY A 102 11.35 -2.47 -5.63
CA GLY A 102 10.71 -2.82 -4.38
C GLY A 102 11.55 -2.55 -3.14
N ASP A 103 12.83 -2.17 -3.27
CA ASP A 103 13.73 -1.98 -2.12
C ASP A 103 13.24 -0.91 -1.16
N ASN A 104 12.72 0.20 -1.68
CA ASN A 104 12.26 1.31 -0.86
C ASN A 104 10.80 1.18 -0.45
N ALA A 105 10.11 0.14 -0.88
CA ALA A 105 8.73 -0.08 -0.50
C ALA A 105 8.63 -0.39 0.99
N ASN A 106 7.64 0.18 1.66
CA ASN A 106 7.47 0.04 3.10
C ASN A 106 6.12 -0.53 3.51
N TYR A 107 5.22 -0.77 2.57
CA TYR A 107 3.91 -1.34 2.84
C TYR A 107 3.60 -2.45 1.85
N ARG A 108 2.78 -3.40 2.30
CA ARG A 108 2.29 -4.50 1.45
C ARG A 108 0.77 -4.46 1.39
N ILE A 109 0.24 -4.66 0.21
CA ILE A 109 -1.21 -4.71 0.00
C ILE A 109 -1.73 -6.03 0.54
N ARG A 110 -2.71 -5.96 1.45
CA ARG A 110 -3.23 -7.13 2.15
C ARG A 110 -4.67 -7.46 1.78
N ALA A 111 -5.48 -6.46 1.46
CA ALA A 111 -6.89 -6.71 1.22
C ALA A 111 -7.51 -5.69 0.27
N TYR A 112 -8.52 -6.15 -0.45
CA TYR A 112 -9.41 -5.35 -1.28
C TYR A 112 -10.81 -5.52 -0.72
N LYS A 113 -11.47 -4.42 -0.37
CA LYS A 113 -12.85 -4.46 0.12
C LYS A 113 -13.71 -3.54 -0.72
N PRO A 114 -14.47 -4.10 -1.68
CA PRO A 114 -15.37 -3.29 -2.50
C PRO A 114 -16.41 -2.57 -1.63
N GLN A 115 -16.62 -1.31 -1.95
CA GLN A 115 -17.67 -0.48 -1.36
C GLN A 115 -18.50 0.08 -2.51
N ASN A 116 -19.50 0.90 -2.23
CA ASN A 116 -20.47 1.32 -3.25
C ASN A 116 -19.86 1.73 -4.59
N THR A 117 -18.98 2.73 -4.59
CA THR A 117 -18.38 3.27 -5.81
C THR A 117 -16.87 3.20 -5.81
N LYS A 118 -16.29 2.70 -4.73
CA LYS A 118 -14.85 2.66 -4.51
C LYS A 118 -14.43 1.31 -3.98
N ILE A 119 -13.14 1.04 -4.04
CA ILE A 119 -12.55 -0.16 -3.44
C ILE A 119 -11.65 0.31 -2.30
N MET A 120 -11.87 -0.18 -1.10
CA MET A 120 -10.96 0.10 0.02
C MET A 120 -9.76 -0.84 -0.07
N ILE A 121 -8.58 -0.26 -0.20
CA ILE A 121 -7.31 -0.99 -0.22
C ILE A 121 -6.71 -0.93 1.18
N ILE A 122 -6.38 -2.08 1.75
CA ILE A 122 -5.77 -2.17 3.07
C ILE A 122 -4.33 -2.61 2.92
N LEU A 123 -3.42 -1.85 3.55
CA LEU A 123 -1.98 -2.08 3.47
C LEU A 123 -1.42 -2.22 4.88
N GLU A 124 -0.49 -3.13 5.03
CA GLU A 124 0.22 -3.33 6.29
C GLU A 124 1.69 -2.97 6.11
N GLU A 125 2.23 -2.22 7.07
CA GLU A 125 3.64 -1.87 7.08
C GLU A 125 4.51 -3.14 7.15
N MET A 126 5.52 -3.20 6.29
CA MET A 126 6.46 -4.32 6.30
C MET A 126 7.50 -4.11 7.40
N GLU A 127 7.91 -5.22 8.01
CA GLU A 127 8.99 -5.19 8.96
C GLU A 127 10.29 -4.78 8.26
N ASP A 128 11.20 -4.20 9.04
CA ASP A 128 12.52 -3.82 8.52
C ASP A 128 13.24 -5.04 7.97
N LYS A 129 13.87 -4.81 6.83
CA LYS A 129 14.64 -5.87 6.15
C LYS A 129 15.99 -6.08 6.81
#